data_30f005163f8a22721676b3b2e6bedd1c
#
_entry.id   30f005163f8a22721676b3b2e6bedd1c
#
_cell.length_a   1.000
_cell.length_b   1.000
_cell.length_c   1.000
_cell.angle_alpha   90.00
_cell.angle_beta   90.00
_cell.angle_gamma   90.00
#
_symmetry.space_group_name_H-M   'P 1'
#
loop_
_entity.id
_entity.type
_entity.pdbx_description
1 polymer ?
#
loop_
_entity_poly.entity_id
_entity_poly.type
_entity_poly.pdbx_seq_one_letter_code
_entity_poly.pdbx_strand_id
1 'polypeptide(L)'
;MLRAKIFRTALAIAVSLAAAELLPAGEVQETFLSEGVTQRVGGYRPIRGEMDQEASIVTKTPEDLTAPKFGWMEIGEQKWAFVIDEPEEGDARLLVDTNGDGDLTNDPATEWKAREQGEFKTHFGRAQVQLNEEKTGWLGMYRFDPADKRRAQLKNTLMYYPDFGSEYSFELDGQML
;
A
#
# COMPACT_ATOMS: atom_id res chain seq x y z
N MET A 1 -36.64 -59.90 -60.86
CA MET A 1 -36.82 -58.78 -59.89
C MET A 1 -36.12 -59.14 -58.55
N LEU A 2 -34.91 -58.58 -58.37
CA LEU A 2 -34.08 -58.87 -57.21
C LEU A 2 -34.18 -57.67 -56.28
N ARG A 3 -34.72 -57.81 -55.05
CA ARG A 3 -34.75 -56.76 -54.07
C ARG A 3 -33.52 -56.95 -53.13
N ALA A 4 -32.58 -56.01 -53.24
CA ALA A 4 -31.47 -55.92 -52.32
C ALA A 4 -31.93 -55.26 -51.00
N LYS A 5 -31.76 -55.97 -49.90
CA LYS A 5 -31.91 -55.44 -48.53
C LYS A 5 -30.57 -54.82 -48.08
N ILE A 6 -30.57 -53.49 -47.88
CA ILE A 6 -29.41 -52.78 -47.28
C ILE A 6 -29.56 -52.86 -45.75
N PHE A 7 -28.61 -53.59 -45.12
CA PHE A 7 -28.46 -53.54 -43.65
C PHE A 7 -27.63 -52.31 -43.29
N ARG A 8 -28.22 -51.39 -42.59
CA ARG A 8 -27.48 -50.27 -41.92
C ARG A 8 -27.06 -50.74 -40.55
N THR A 9 -25.78 -50.99 -40.37
CA THR A 9 -25.15 -51.23 -39.05
C THR A 9 -24.87 -49.86 -38.46
N ALA A 10 -25.59 -49.49 -37.39
CA ALA A 10 -25.28 -48.30 -36.60
C ALA A 10 -24.17 -48.65 -35.63
N LEU A 11 -22.99 -48.04 -35.84
CA LEU A 11 -21.86 -48.11 -34.91
C LEU A 11 -22.10 -47.07 -33.82
N ALA A 12 -22.50 -47.52 -32.63
CA ALA A 12 -22.59 -46.66 -31.46
C ALA A 12 -21.19 -46.40 -30.86
N ILE A 13 -20.67 -45.22 -31.07
CA ILE A 13 -19.44 -44.78 -30.40
C ILE A 13 -19.84 -44.34 -28.98
N ALA A 14 -19.49 -45.14 -27.98
CA ALA A 14 -19.60 -44.74 -26.57
C ALA A 14 -18.44 -43.77 -26.26
N VAL A 15 -18.74 -42.47 -26.18
CA VAL A 15 -17.83 -41.48 -25.65
C VAL A 15 -17.89 -41.57 -24.13
N SER A 16 -16.89 -42.21 -23.52
CA SER A 16 -16.69 -42.16 -22.07
C SER A 16 -16.18 -40.75 -21.71
N LEU A 17 -17.08 -39.91 -21.21
CA LEU A 17 -16.65 -38.70 -20.49
C LEU A 17 -15.96 -39.17 -19.19
N ALA A 18 -14.63 -39.09 -19.17
CA ALA A 18 -13.90 -39.12 -17.91
C ALA A 18 -14.30 -37.84 -17.16
N ALA A 19 -15.08 -38.00 -16.09
CA ALA A 19 -15.29 -36.93 -15.13
C ALA A 19 -13.92 -36.62 -14.52
N ALA A 20 -13.32 -35.50 -14.90
CA ALA A 20 -12.20 -34.94 -14.15
C ALA A 20 -12.79 -34.61 -12.76
N GLU A 21 -12.43 -35.38 -11.75
CA GLU A 21 -12.69 -35.02 -10.36
C GLU A 21 -11.98 -33.70 -10.13
N LEU A 22 -12.75 -32.62 -10.00
CA LEU A 22 -12.25 -31.34 -9.50
C LEU A 22 -11.81 -31.64 -8.05
N LEU A 23 -10.49 -31.70 -7.85
CA LEU A 23 -9.93 -31.71 -6.51
C LEU A 23 -10.51 -30.53 -5.76
N PRO A 24 -11.01 -30.71 -4.53
CA PRO A 24 -11.49 -29.60 -3.73
C PRO A 24 -10.35 -28.59 -3.63
N ALA A 25 -10.60 -27.36 -4.05
CA ALA A 25 -9.66 -26.27 -3.83
C ALA A 25 -9.45 -26.18 -2.31
N GLY A 26 -8.21 -26.39 -1.86
CA GLY A 26 -7.87 -26.27 -0.46
C GLY A 26 -8.34 -24.91 0.09
N GLU A 27 -8.73 -24.88 1.34
CA GLU A 27 -9.17 -23.64 2.00
C GLU A 27 -8.00 -22.66 2.05
N VAL A 28 -8.16 -21.49 1.42
CA VAL A 28 -7.20 -20.39 1.49
C VAL A 28 -7.55 -19.55 2.71
N GLN A 29 -6.62 -19.43 3.65
CA GLN A 29 -6.77 -18.59 4.82
C GLN A 29 -6.02 -17.28 4.60
N GLU A 30 -6.72 -16.15 4.76
CA GLU A 30 -6.15 -14.82 4.73
C GLU A 30 -5.99 -14.27 6.14
N THR A 31 -4.81 -13.75 6.45
CA THR A 31 -4.52 -13.01 7.69
C THR A 31 -4.04 -11.62 7.33
N PHE A 32 -4.80 -10.61 7.73
CA PHE A 32 -4.37 -9.22 7.55
C PHE A 32 -3.36 -8.84 8.65
N LEU A 33 -2.25 -8.23 8.22
CA LEU A 33 -1.19 -7.71 9.06
C LEU A 33 -1.21 -6.18 8.98
N SER A 34 -1.51 -5.52 10.08
CA SER A 34 -1.52 -4.05 10.14
C SER A 34 -0.12 -3.43 10.16
N GLU A 35 0.92 -4.22 10.49
CA GLU A 35 2.32 -3.81 10.50
C GLU A 35 3.28 -5.01 10.37
N GLY A 36 4.58 -4.73 10.17
CA GLY A 36 5.64 -5.73 10.18
C GLY A 36 5.84 -6.49 8.86
N VAL A 37 5.09 -6.13 7.81
CA VAL A 37 5.20 -6.78 6.50
C VAL A 37 6.58 -6.59 5.88
N THR A 38 7.17 -5.40 5.99
CA THR A 38 8.50 -5.10 5.44
C THR A 38 9.60 -5.99 6.01
N GLN A 39 9.50 -6.37 7.28
CA GLN A 39 10.43 -7.32 7.91
C GLN A 39 10.25 -8.75 7.38
N ARG A 40 9.00 -9.17 7.16
CA ARG A 40 8.68 -10.52 6.67
C ARG A 40 9.14 -10.74 5.24
N VAL A 41 8.95 -9.72 4.37
CA VAL A 41 9.35 -9.81 2.95
C VAL A 41 10.81 -9.40 2.70
N GLY A 42 11.54 -8.99 3.75
CA GLY A 42 12.95 -8.64 3.67
C GLY A 42 13.24 -7.29 3.01
N GLY A 43 12.27 -6.36 2.99
CA GLY A 43 12.46 -5.02 2.45
C GLY A 43 11.18 -4.33 2.03
N TYR A 44 11.33 -3.16 1.43
CA TYR A 44 10.23 -2.36 0.91
C TYR A 44 10.60 -1.66 -0.39
N ARG A 45 9.60 -1.29 -1.17
CA ARG A 45 9.73 -0.41 -2.34
C ARG A 45 9.12 0.93 -2.02
N PRO A 46 9.91 2.02 -1.92
CA PRO A 46 9.37 3.32 -1.62
C PRO A 46 8.60 3.88 -2.80
N ILE A 47 7.49 4.53 -2.48
CA ILE A 47 6.65 5.30 -3.38
C ILE A 47 6.97 6.77 -3.16
N ARG A 48 6.75 7.62 -4.16
CA ARG A 48 6.97 9.06 -4.07
C ARG A 48 5.64 9.77 -3.87
N GLY A 49 5.55 10.60 -2.84
CA GLY A 49 4.51 11.60 -2.67
C GLY A 49 5.09 12.97 -3.01
N GLU A 50 4.67 13.56 -4.10
CA GLU A 50 5.12 14.91 -4.49
C GLU A 50 4.43 15.96 -3.62
N MET A 51 5.17 17.00 -3.24
CA MET A 51 4.70 18.11 -2.39
C MET A 51 4.41 19.33 -3.26
N ASP A 52 3.48 19.18 -4.19
CA ASP A 52 3.12 20.19 -5.20
C ASP A 52 1.62 20.54 -5.16
N GLN A 53 0.92 20.07 -4.13
CA GLN A 53 -0.53 20.27 -4.02
C GLN A 53 -0.85 21.61 -3.37
N GLU A 54 -2.03 22.12 -3.70
CA GLU A 54 -2.60 23.29 -3.05
C GLU A 54 -3.10 22.95 -1.63
N ALA A 55 -3.14 23.93 -0.74
CA ALA A 55 -3.63 23.76 0.64
C ALA A 55 -5.09 23.26 0.70
N SER A 56 -5.85 23.46 -0.37
CA SER A 56 -7.24 23.04 -0.52
C SER A 56 -7.47 21.53 -0.52
N ILE A 57 -6.40 20.73 -0.57
CA ILE A 57 -6.53 19.27 -0.43
C ILE A 57 -6.96 18.83 0.97
N VAL A 58 -6.80 19.70 1.95
CA VAL A 58 -7.27 19.53 3.33
C VAL A 58 -8.25 20.64 3.70
N THR A 59 -9.16 20.36 4.62
CA THR A 59 -10.19 21.30 5.05
C THR A 59 -9.72 22.14 6.22
N LYS A 60 -8.79 21.59 7.03
CA LYS A 60 -8.30 22.26 8.24
C LYS A 60 -6.88 21.82 8.58
N THR A 61 -6.08 22.79 9.00
CA THR A 61 -4.69 22.57 9.46
C THR A 61 -4.47 23.27 10.80
N PRO A 62 -3.47 22.86 11.59
CA PRO A 62 -3.01 23.67 12.72
C PRO A 62 -2.65 25.09 12.29
N GLU A 63 -2.97 26.07 13.15
CA GLU A 63 -2.74 27.50 12.87
C GLU A 63 -1.25 27.90 12.91
N ASP A 64 -0.42 27.07 13.52
CA ASP A 64 1.01 27.33 13.78
C ASP A 64 1.95 26.79 12.67
N LEU A 65 1.43 26.40 11.52
CA LEU A 65 2.25 26.04 10.36
C LEU A 65 2.90 27.28 9.75
N THR A 66 4.20 27.20 9.41
CA THR A 66 4.97 28.35 8.94
C THR A 66 5.46 28.19 7.50
N ALA A 67 5.82 26.99 7.09
CA ALA A 67 6.30 26.69 5.74
C ALA A 67 5.71 25.38 5.21
N PRO A 68 4.36 25.21 5.22
CA PRO A 68 3.71 23.96 4.87
C PRO A 68 3.83 23.65 3.39
N LYS A 69 4.05 22.37 3.09
CA LYS A 69 3.99 21.78 1.76
C LYS A 69 3.02 20.62 1.79
N PHE A 70 2.16 20.57 0.80
CA PHE A 70 1.03 19.64 0.74
C PHE A 70 1.27 18.56 -0.31
N GLY A 71 0.82 17.34 -0.04
CA GLY A 71 0.93 16.23 -0.97
C GLY A 71 -0.02 15.08 -0.65
N TRP A 72 0.03 14.06 -1.50
CA TRP A 72 -0.74 12.84 -1.37
C TRP A 72 0.16 11.62 -1.23
N MET A 73 -0.28 10.69 -0.38
CA MET A 73 0.18 9.30 -0.38
C MET A 73 -0.92 8.42 -0.95
N GLU A 74 -0.58 7.57 -1.92
CA GLU A 74 -1.54 6.74 -2.64
C GLU A 74 -1.07 5.28 -2.67
N ILE A 75 -1.94 4.34 -2.27
CA ILE A 75 -1.70 2.89 -2.35
C ILE A 75 -2.97 2.23 -2.87
N GLY A 76 -2.92 1.72 -4.09
CA GLY A 76 -4.12 1.23 -4.76
C GLY A 76 -5.13 2.34 -4.95
N GLU A 77 -6.34 2.16 -4.41
CA GLU A 77 -7.42 3.15 -4.44
C GLU A 77 -7.44 4.06 -3.20
N GLN A 78 -6.58 3.79 -2.22
CA GLN A 78 -6.49 4.56 -0.99
C GLN A 78 -5.61 5.77 -1.16
N LYS A 79 -6.03 6.88 -0.55
CA LYS A 79 -5.35 8.17 -0.67
C LYS A 79 -5.43 8.93 0.65
N TRP A 80 -4.29 9.44 1.13
CA TRP A 80 -4.18 10.21 2.35
C TRP A 80 -3.43 11.49 2.07
N ALA A 81 -3.98 12.62 2.54
CA ALA A 81 -3.27 13.89 2.49
C ALA A 81 -2.13 13.90 3.52
N PHE A 82 -1.06 14.60 3.19
CA PHE A 82 -0.02 14.92 4.16
C PHE A 82 0.44 16.36 4.02
N VAL A 83 0.97 16.89 5.13
CA VAL A 83 1.62 18.19 5.17
C VAL A 83 2.98 18.03 5.83
N ILE A 84 4.02 18.55 5.16
CA ILE A 84 5.32 18.74 5.79
C ILE A 84 5.49 20.24 6.02
N ASP A 85 5.65 20.63 7.28
CA ASP A 85 6.02 21.97 7.68
C ASP A 85 7.51 22.03 7.97
N GLU A 86 8.26 22.77 7.15
CA GLU A 86 9.72 22.91 7.24
C GLU A 86 10.07 24.37 7.52
N PRO A 87 9.95 24.82 8.78
CA PRO A 87 10.31 26.20 9.16
C PRO A 87 11.80 26.47 8.94
N GLU A 88 12.16 27.72 8.73
CA GLU A 88 13.58 28.12 8.64
C GLU A 88 14.32 27.87 9.99
N GLU A 89 13.61 28.05 11.10
CA GLU A 89 14.12 27.80 12.44
C GLU A 89 13.21 26.79 13.14
N GLY A 90 13.79 25.75 13.72
CA GLY A 90 13.08 24.71 14.47
C GLY A 90 13.08 23.36 13.75
N ASP A 91 12.26 22.46 14.25
CA ASP A 91 12.16 21.10 13.74
C ASP A 91 11.06 20.99 12.67
N ALA A 92 11.35 20.25 11.61
CA ALA A 92 10.36 19.90 10.63
C ALA A 92 9.28 19.01 11.24
N ARG A 93 8.01 19.19 10.82
CA ARG A 93 6.86 18.39 11.26
C ARG A 93 6.20 17.71 10.07
N LEU A 94 5.74 16.50 10.27
CA LEU A 94 4.89 15.78 9.34
C LEU A 94 3.51 15.59 9.97
N LEU A 95 2.47 15.99 9.24
CA LEU A 95 1.07 15.74 9.58
C LEU A 95 0.50 14.83 8.48
N VAL A 96 -0.33 13.87 8.88
CA VAL A 96 -0.97 12.93 7.97
C VAL A 96 -2.45 12.89 8.30
N ASP A 97 -3.29 13.09 7.30
CA ASP A 97 -4.74 12.87 7.39
C ASP A 97 -4.99 11.35 7.44
N THR A 98 -4.98 10.81 8.65
CA THR A 98 -4.96 9.36 8.88
C THR A 98 -6.32 8.72 8.69
N ASN A 99 -7.40 9.49 8.82
CA ASN A 99 -8.79 9.04 8.73
C ASN A 99 -9.49 9.48 7.42
N GLY A 100 -8.84 10.33 6.61
CA GLY A 100 -9.34 10.78 5.31
C GLY A 100 -10.45 11.83 5.38
N ASP A 101 -10.63 12.54 6.53
CA ASP A 101 -11.66 13.56 6.69
C ASP A 101 -11.22 14.97 6.29
N GLY A 102 -9.92 15.15 6.03
CA GLY A 102 -9.29 16.41 5.64
C GLY A 102 -9.01 17.34 6.82
N ASP A 103 -9.28 16.98 8.07
CA ASP A 103 -8.99 17.78 9.26
C ASP A 103 -7.72 17.27 9.97
N LEU A 104 -6.57 17.84 9.65
CA LEU A 104 -5.29 17.46 10.26
C LEU A 104 -5.15 17.84 11.74
N THR A 105 -6.12 18.54 12.32
CA THR A 105 -6.08 18.95 13.74
C THR A 105 -6.62 17.89 14.69
N ASN A 106 -7.31 16.88 14.16
CA ASN A 106 -7.89 15.77 14.92
C ASN A 106 -7.06 14.46 14.78
N ASP A 107 -6.05 14.47 13.91
CA ASP A 107 -5.17 13.33 13.68
C ASP A 107 -4.15 13.14 14.80
N PRO A 108 -3.70 11.88 15.03
CA PRO A 108 -2.59 11.62 15.93
C PRO A 108 -1.30 12.30 15.47
N ALA A 109 -0.51 12.78 16.41
CA ALA A 109 0.81 13.31 16.09
C ALA A 109 1.68 12.25 15.40
N THR A 110 2.18 12.57 14.21
CA THR A 110 3.06 11.69 13.46
C THR A 110 4.45 11.68 14.09
N GLU A 111 5.01 10.49 14.33
CA GLU A 111 6.43 10.40 14.67
C GLU A 111 7.26 10.92 13.49
N TRP A 112 8.08 11.96 13.74
CA TRP A 112 8.97 12.53 12.73
C TRP A 112 10.31 12.87 13.34
N LYS A 113 11.34 12.07 13.05
CA LYS A 113 12.65 12.17 13.69
C LYS A 113 13.74 12.37 12.67
N ALA A 114 14.58 13.37 12.89
CA ALA A 114 15.80 13.59 12.11
C ALA A 114 16.89 12.58 12.51
N ARG A 115 17.59 12.05 11.53
CA ARG A 115 18.85 11.32 11.68
C ARG A 115 19.91 12.00 10.85
N GLU A 116 21.00 12.35 11.47
CA GLU A 116 22.17 12.93 10.79
C GLU A 116 22.89 11.86 9.96
N GLN A 117 23.24 12.24 8.73
CA GLN A 117 24.03 11.45 7.79
C GLN A 117 25.14 12.34 7.20
N GLY A 118 26.24 12.52 7.94
CA GLY A 118 27.27 13.49 7.60
C GLY A 118 26.75 14.92 7.74
N GLU A 119 26.78 15.69 6.64
CA GLU A 119 26.33 17.10 6.61
C GLU A 119 24.81 17.24 6.41
N PHE A 120 24.10 16.15 6.13
CA PHE A 120 22.68 16.15 5.80
C PHE A 120 21.84 15.40 6.83
N LYS A 121 20.59 15.79 6.93
CA LYS A 121 19.59 15.11 7.75
C LYS A 121 18.68 14.27 6.88
N THR A 122 18.27 13.11 7.37
CA THR A 122 17.15 12.36 6.81
C THR A 122 16.10 12.22 7.90
N HIS A 123 14.88 12.64 7.59
CA HIS A 123 13.76 12.47 8.51
C HIS A 123 13.09 11.12 8.26
N PHE A 124 12.63 10.49 9.34
CA PHE A 124 11.90 9.22 9.32
C PHE A 124 10.67 9.32 10.21
N GLY A 125 9.62 8.69 9.78
CA GLY A 125 8.38 8.65 10.54
C GLY A 125 7.49 7.49 10.20
N ARG A 126 6.42 7.36 10.98
CA ARG A 126 5.35 6.38 10.81
C ARG A 126 4.02 7.02 11.10
N ALA A 127 2.98 6.62 10.37
CA ALA A 127 1.60 6.94 10.68
C ALA A 127 0.74 5.69 10.50
N GLN A 128 -0.24 5.52 11.38
CA GLN A 128 -1.27 4.51 11.22
C GLN A 128 -2.45 5.15 10.49
N VAL A 129 -2.79 4.63 9.32
CA VAL A 129 -3.84 5.17 8.47
C VAL A 129 -5.03 4.22 8.39
N GLN A 130 -6.21 4.80 8.25
CA GLN A 130 -7.45 4.06 8.00
C GLN A 130 -7.43 3.52 6.57
N LEU A 131 -7.67 2.22 6.40
CA LEU A 131 -7.79 1.56 5.09
C LEU A 131 -9.25 1.39 4.70
N ASN A 132 -10.11 1.11 5.69
CA ASN A 132 -11.56 1.03 5.60
C ASN A 132 -12.15 1.11 7.00
N GLU A 133 -13.46 0.89 7.15
CA GLU A 133 -14.15 0.99 8.45
C GLU A 133 -13.58 0.05 9.54
N GLU A 134 -12.97 -1.09 9.15
CA GLU A 134 -12.53 -2.13 10.08
C GLU A 134 -11.00 -2.26 10.17
N LYS A 135 -10.27 -1.79 9.17
CA LYS A 135 -8.83 -2.05 9.06
C LYS A 135 -8.01 -0.76 9.06
N THR A 136 -6.93 -0.78 9.80
CA THR A 136 -5.89 0.25 9.76
C THR A 136 -4.56 -0.38 9.37
N GLY A 137 -3.64 0.41 8.82
CA GLY A 137 -2.31 -0.06 8.43
C GLY A 137 -1.23 0.97 8.70
N TRP A 138 0.00 0.52 8.96
CA TRP A 138 1.12 1.43 9.17
C TRP A 138 1.80 1.78 7.87
N LEU A 139 2.04 3.08 7.68
CA LEU A 139 2.93 3.62 6.64
C LEU A 139 4.27 3.98 7.27
N GLY A 140 5.37 3.53 6.66
CA GLY A 140 6.69 4.06 6.92
C GLY A 140 6.99 5.21 5.98
N MET A 141 7.61 6.27 6.48
CA MET A 141 7.89 7.48 5.69
C MET A 141 9.30 7.97 5.96
N TYR A 142 9.90 8.59 4.94
CA TYR A 142 11.16 9.29 5.10
C TYR A 142 11.32 10.41 4.08
N ARG A 143 12.12 11.40 4.44
CA ARG A 143 12.44 12.55 3.59
C ARG A 143 13.92 12.85 3.67
N PHE A 144 14.54 12.99 2.53
CA PHE A 144 15.92 13.45 2.43
C PHE A 144 16.00 14.96 2.63
N ASP A 145 17.14 15.40 3.15
CA ASP A 145 17.45 16.83 3.27
C ASP A 145 17.31 17.52 1.91
N PRO A 146 16.47 18.56 1.79
CA PRO A 146 16.32 19.30 0.54
C PRO A 146 17.61 20.01 0.09
N ALA A 147 18.59 20.21 0.98
CA ALA A 147 19.89 20.77 0.67
C ALA A 147 20.87 19.75 0.06
N ASP A 148 20.58 18.42 0.14
CA ASP A 148 21.44 17.40 -0.48
C ASP A 148 21.38 17.44 -2.01
N LYS A 149 22.34 18.09 -2.62
CA LYS A 149 22.45 18.24 -4.07
C LYS A 149 22.52 16.92 -4.84
N ARG A 150 22.98 15.83 -4.18
CA ARG A 150 23.03 14.48 -4.80
C ARG A 150 21.63 13.91 -5.00
N ARG A 151 20.64 14.44 -4.27
CA ARG A 151 19.23 14.05 -4.29
C ARG A 151 18.31 15.20 -4.67
N ALA A 152 18.82 16.17 -5.45
CA ALA A 152 18.07 17.36 -5.82
C ALA A 152 16.70 17.08 -6.48
N GLN A 153 16.58 15.95 -7.19
CA GLN A 153 15.32 15.50 -7.79
C GLN A 153 14.28 15.04 -6.75
N LEU A 154 14.68 14.85 -5.50
CA LEU A 154 13.80 14.42 -4.40
C LEU A 154 13.51 15.56 -3.41
N LYS A 155 13.96 16.79 -3.70
CA LYS A 155 13.82 17.92 -2.78
C LYS A 155 12.37 18.28 -2.42
N ASN A 156 11.42 17.94 -3.28
CA ASN A 156 9.99 18.17 -3.09
C ASN A 156 9.22 16.84 -2.97
N THR A 157 9.83 15.82 -2.38
CA THR A 157 9.26 14.47 -2.35
C THR A 157 9.31 13.92 -0.92
N LEU A 158 8.18 13.40 -0.45
CA LEU A 158 8.10 12.47 0.66
C LEU A 158 8.19 11.05 0.11
N MET A 159 9.08 10.24 0.64
CA MET A 159 9.13 8.81 0.33
C MET A 159 8.29 8.05 1.36
N TYR A 160 7.44 7.14 0.91
CA TYR A 160 6.61 6.33 1.79
C TYR A 160 6.46 4.90 1.28
N TYR A 161 6.05 4.00 2.16
CA TYR A 161 5.82 2.60 1.84
C TYR A 161 4.84 1.97 2.82
N PRO A 162 4.01 0.99 2.37
CA PRO A 162 3.16 0.23 3.27
C PRO A 162 4.01 -0.74 4.10
N ASP A 163 3.72 -0.79 5.42
CA ASP A 163 4.22 -1.84 6.31
C ASP A 163 3.09 -2.80 6.71
N PHE A 164 1.98 -2.76 5.98
CA PHE A 164 0.80 -3.61 6.13
C PHE A 164 0.55 -4.45 4.87
N GLY A 165 -0.24 -5.51 5.01
CA GLY A 165 -0.61 -6.40 3.90
C GLY A 165 -1.35 -7.63 4.37
N SER A 166 -1.60 -8.57 3.44
CA SER A 166 -2.23 -9.85 3.75
C SER A 166 -1.24 -10.99 3.56
N GLU A 167 -1.26 -11.92 4.49
CA GLU A 167 -0.60 -13.20 4.41
C GLU A 167 -1.64 -14.26 4.05
N TYR A 168 -1.33 -15.07 3.06
CA TYR A 168 -2.20 -16.16 2.62
C TYR A 168 -1.53 -17.49 2.93
N SER A 169 -2.26 -18.39 3.59
CA SER A 169 -1.84 -19.76 3.76
C SER A 169 -2.84 -20.70 3.10
N PHE A 170 -2.35 -21.76 2.49
CA PHE A 170 -3.17 -22.75 1.82
C PHE A 170 -2.56 -24.15 1.97
N GLU A 171 -3.41 -25.15 1.96
CA GLU A 171 -3.00 -26.54 2.00
C GLU A 171 -2.75 -27.06 0.58
N LEU A 172 -1.58 -27.63 0.35
CA LEU A 172 -1.23 -28.32 -0.88
C LEU A 172 -0.73 -29.71 -0.52
N ASP A 173 -1.38 -30.76 -1.04
CA ASP A 173 -1.01 -32.17 -0.80
C ASP A 173 -0.83 -32.53 0.70
N GLY A 174 -1.66 -31.93 1.57
CA GLY A 174 -1.60 -32.15 3.02
C GLY A 174 -0.52 -31.35 3.74
N GLN A 175 0.13 -30.39 3.06
CA GLN A 175 1.11 -29.48 3.64
C GLN A 175 0.61 -28.04 3.57
N MET A 176 0.68 -27.34 4.73
CA MET A 176 0.42 -25.89 4.79
C MET A 176 1.62 -25.14 4.19
N LEU A 177 1.33 -24.21 3.28
CA LEU A 177 2.30 -23.33 2.63
C LEU A 177 1.95 -21.87 2.94
#